data_ccc95bbb631e5d4a71c80d2bc222f2cf
#
_entry.id   ccc95bbb631e5d4a71c80d2bc222f2cf
#
_cell.length_a   1.000
_cell.length_b   1.000
_cell.length_c   1.000
_cell.angle_alpha   90.00
_cell.angle_beta   90.00
_cell.angle_gamma   90.00
#
_symmetry.space_group_name_H-M   'P 1'
#
loop_
_entity.id
_entity.type
_entity.pdbx_description
1 polymer ?
#
loop_
_entity_poly.entity_id
_entity_poly.type
_entity_poly.pdbx_seq_one_letter_code
_entity_poly.pdbx_strand_id
1 'polypeptide(L)'
;VSNLVETPHSDAEPLGERSKMASVSEVVTLYAICLFVALALAAVLVEFASDKGSWTTVYTVILDGAVRKPGRWGLTLGIAAPILLVGLGTIVSGRAGLVNIGQEGQLVIGAGVATYVGTRIGGPGPLALVVMLACGVVGGALWAGIAGALRFWRSVPEVLTTLLMGAIAANLVGWGLRNRFLLLAPPEGRANRNQVSESLATDRRIPRVEIFGNEFPLSIVLGIALAIIVWLVLGRTVVGFRLRMLGRNVRTAHRSGVNEKRYGIGAMLVSGGFAGLAGGVMLAGGDFGDYQLVANFGAGIGFAGLLAALVARQRALLLVFIAFLFAGLRTGSGFLRATGVSARIADVVQGTLVLAMLLPPAILYMRARRRVIAATSART
;
A
#
# COMPACT_ATOMS: atom_id res chain seq x y z
N VAL A 1 -36.16 -60.52 10.84
CA VAL A 1 -34.73 -60.81 10.89
C VAL A 1 -34.01 -59.52 10.51
N SER A 2 -33.65 -58.75 11.54
CA SER A 2 -32.99 -57.46 11.47
C SER A 2 -31.49 -57.68 11.48
N ASN A 3 -30.80 -57.31 10.42
CA ASN A 3 -29.36 -57.08 10.47
C ASN A 3 -29.09 -55.55 10.50
N LEU A 4 -28.89 -55.03 11.69
CA LEU A 4 -28.33 -53.73 11.93
C LEU A 4 -26.86 -53.78 11.51
N VAL A 5 -26.55 -53.10 10.41
CA VAL A 5 -25.19 -52.79 10.00
C VAL A 5 -24.69 -51.74 10.97
N GLU A 6 -23.87 -52.14 11.94
CA GLU A 6 -23.08 -51.24 12.75
C GLU A 6 -22.15 -50.45 11.84
N THR A 7 -22.41 -49.17 11.68
CA THR A 7 -21.44 -48.21 11.10
C THR A 7 -20.31 -48.06 12.13
N PRO A 8 -19.04 -48.26 11.76
CA PRO A 8 -17.95 -47.99 12.67
C PRO A 8 -17.98 -46.47 12.98
N HIS A 9 -18.17 -46.17 14.27
CA HIS A 9 -17.85 -44.84 14.79
C HIS A 9 -16.38 -44.58 14.48
N SER A 10 -16.14 -43.80 13.44
CA SER A 10 -14.85 -43.18 13.19
C SER A 10 -14.65 -42.19 14.34
N ASP A 11 -13.87 -42.57 15.35
CA ASP A 11 -13.23 -41.68 16.28
C ASP A 11 -12.32 -40.74 15.44
N ALA A 12 -12.96 -39.78 14.81
CA ALA A 12 -12.27 -38.65 14.24
C ALA A 12 -11.68 -37.84 15.41
N GLU A 13 -10.48 -38.24 15.82
CA GLU A 13 -9.65 -37.37 16.65
C GLU A 13 -9.73 -35.96 16.10
N PRO A 14 -9.94 -34.95 16.95
CA PRO A 14 -9.99 -33.58 16.49
C PRO A 14 -8.65 -33.26 15.80
N LEU A 15 -8.73 -32.77 14.58
CA LEU A 15 -7.60 -32.21 13.78
C LEU A 15 -7.01 -31.00 14.51
N GLY A 16 -6.42 -31.23 15.66
CA GLY A 16 -5.89 -30.31 16.67
C GLY A 16 -4.39 -30.35 16.81
N GLU A 17 -3.65 -30.93 15.90
CA GLU A 17 -2.24 -30.55 15.79
C GLU A 17 -2.17 -29.18 15.13
N ARG A 18 -2.19 -28.13 15.96
CA ARG A 18 -1.72 -26.81 15.62
C ARG A 18 -0.37 -26.99 14.92
N SER A 19 -0.34 -26.90 13.59
CA SER A 19 0.89 -26.68 12.84
C SER A 19 1.68 -25.66 13.66
N LYS A 20 2.86 -26.06 14.21
CA LYS A 20 3.69 -25.18 15.04
C LYS A 20 3.92 -23.92 14.21
N MET A 21 3.24 -22.85 14.57
CA MET A 21 3.46 -21.55 13.96
C MET A 21 4.94 -21.26 14.14
N ALA A 22 5.60 -20.81 13.06
CA ALA A 22 6.99 -20.39 13.15
C ALA A 22 7.16 -19.50 14.37
N SER A 23 8.17 -19.77 15.20
CA SER A 23 8.43 -18.97 16.39
C SER A 23 8.70 -17.51 15.97
N VAL A 24 8.43 -16.57 16.82
CA VAL A 24 8.71 -15.14 16.53
C VAL A 24 10.19 -14.97 16.17
N SER A 25 11.09 -15.65 16.85
CA SER A 25 12.52 -15.64 16.54
C SER A 25 12.83 -16.18 15.13
N GLU A 26 12.22 -17.29 14.72
CA GLU A 26 12.40 -17.85 13.37
C GLU A 26 11.95 -16.87 12.27
N VAL A 27 10.84 -16.18 12.51
CA VAL A 27 10.32 -15.14 11.61
C VAL A 27 11.29 -13.97 11.53
N VAL A 28 11.70 -13.42 12.67
CA VAL A 28 12.63 -12.27 12.76
C VAL A 28 13.97 -12.62 12.10
N THR A 29 14.52 -13.80 12.40
CA THR A 29 15.78 -14.26 11.81
C THR A 29 15.69 -14.36 10.29
N LEU A 30 14.57 -14.89 9.76
CA LEU A 30 14.39 -15.01 8.32
C LEU A 30 14.31 -13.65 7.64
N TYR A 31 13.59 -12.67 8.24
CA TYR A 31 13.56 -11.29 7.74
C TYR A 31 14.95 -10.64 7.78
N ALA A 32 15.69 -10.83 8.88
CA ALA A 32 17.05 -10.31 9.01
C ALA A 32 18.00 -10.89 7.95
N ILE A 33 17.94 -12.19 7.71
CA ILE A 33 18.75 -12.86 6.68
C ILE A 33 18.38 -12.32 5.28
N CYS A 34 17.10 -12.26 4.93
CA CYS A 34 16.67 -11.77 3.62
C CYS A 34 17.06 -10.31 3.40
N LEU A 35 16.92 -9.47 4.42
CA LEU A 35 17.35 -8.07 4.37
C LEU A 35 18.88 -7.96 4.22
N PHE A 36 19.64 -8.74 4.98
CA PHE A 36 21.10 -8.77 4.89
C PHE A 36 21.57 -9.18 3.49
N VAL A 37 21.00 -10.26 2.93
CA VAL A 37 21.33 -10.73 1.57
C VAL A 37 21.01 -9.66 0.52
N ALA A 38 19.87 -8.96 0.66
CA ALA A 38 19.51 -7.88 -0.25
C ALA A 38 20.43 -6.67 -0.14
N LEU A 39 20.81 -6.30 1.07
CA LEU A 39 21.78 -5.23 1.28
C LEU A 39 23.16 -5.61 0.72
N ALA A 40 23.61 -6.86 0.92
CA ALA A 40 24.85 -7.35 0.34
C ALA A 40 24.81 -7.30 -1.19
N LEU A 41 23.71 -7.77 -1.81
CA LEU A 41 23.53 -7.69 -3.25
C LEU A 41 23.50 -6.23 -3.75
N ALA A 42 22.81 -5.35 -3.04
CA ALA A 42 22.77 -3.92 -3.33
C ALA A 42 24.18 -3.29 -3.25
N ALA A 43 24.98 -3.67 -2.24
CA ALA A 43 26.36 -3.23 -2.10
C ALA A 43 27.23 -3.68 -3.29
N VAL A 44 27.13 -4.95 -3.68
CA VAL A 44 27.83 -5.50 -4.86
C VAL A 44 27.42 -4.76 -6.14
N LEU A 45 26.12 -4.52 -6.34
CA LEU A 45 25.62 -3.79 -7.51
C LEU A 45 26.18 -2.35 -7.58
N VAL A 46 26.26 -1.66 -6.45
CA VAL A 46 26.81 -0.30 -6.40
C VAL A 46 28.33 -0.30 -6.63
N GLU A 47 29.05 -1.26 -6.08
CA GLU A 47 30.51 -1.40 -6.28
C GLU A 47 30.87 -1.58 -7.76
N PHE A 48 30.15 -2.47 -8.48
CA PHE A 48 30.43 -2.76 -9.89
C PHE A 48 29.85 -1.73 -10.87
N ALA A 49 28.81 -1.00 -10.48
CA ALA A 49 28.07 -0.14 -11.39
C ALA A 49 28.30 1.36 -11.15
N SER A 50 29.15 1.73 -10.18
CA SER A 50 29.42 3.12 -9.83
C SER A 50 30.91 3.36 -9.63
N ASP A 51 31.47 4.29 -10.40
CA ASP A 51 32.88 4.70 -10.29
C ASP A 51 33.22 5.38 -8.94
N LYS A 52 32.23 5.78 -8.16
CA LYS A 52 32.37 6.51 -6.89
C LYS A 52 31.74 5.80 -5.70
N GLY A 53 31.11 4.63 -5.88
CA GLY A 53 30.39 3.91 -4.83
C GLY A 53 31.25 2.84 -4.16
N SER A 54 31.51 2.97 -2.86
CA SER A 54 32.02 1.86 -2.04
C SER A 54 30.85 1.07 -1.47
N TRP A 55 31.00 -0.24 -1.25
CA TRP A 55 29.99 -1.09 -0.62
C TRP A 55 29.55 -0.57 0.75
N THR A 56 30.43 0.08 1.50
CA THR A 56 30.12 0.74 2.77
C THR A 56 29.18 1.93 2.60
N THR A 57 29.24 2.60 1.45
CA THR A 57 28.40 3.76 1.12
C THR A 57 26.93 3.38 1.08
N VAL A 58 26.57 2.17 0.62
CA VAL A 58 25.17 1.73 0.54
C VAL A 58 24.51 1.72 1.92
N TYR A 59 25.18 1.17 2.92
CA TYR A 59 24.62 1.05 4.27
C TYR A 59 24.49 2.41 4.97
N THR A 60 25.55 3.21 4.92
CA THR A 60 25.56 4.52 5.55
C THR A 60 24.56 5.46 4.87
N VAL A 61 24.52 5.47 3.54
CA VAL A 61 23.67 6.36 2.76
C VAL A 61 22.18 5.99 2.90
N ILE A 62 21.84 4.69 2.92
CA ILE A 62 20.45 4.27 3.15
C ILE A 62 20.00 4.68 4.56
N LEU A 63 20.82 4.46 5.60
CA LEU A 63 20.47 4.84 6.97
C LEU A 63 20.44 6.36 7.15
N ASP A 64 21.42 7.06 6.59
CA ASP A 64 21.49 8.52 6.63
C ASP A 64 20.31 9.16 5.88
N GLY A 65 19.98 8.60 4.73
CA GLY A 65 18.84 9.04 3.92
C GLY A 65 17.48 8.74 4.53
N ALA A 66 17.38 7.64 5.30
CA ALA A 66 16.13 7.22 5.91
C ALA A 66 15.82 7.94 7.23
N VAL A 67 16.81 7.98 8.17
CA VAL A 67 16.53 8.39 9.57
C VAL A 67 17.65 9.17 10.27
N ARG A 68 18.90 9.06 9.84
CA ARG A 68 20.05 9.50 10.61
C ARG A 68 20.33 10.99 10.50
N LYS A 69 20.14 11.58 9.32
CA LYS A 69 20.35 13.02 9.11
C LYS A 69 19.14 13.84 9.57
N PRO A 70 19.35 15.07 10.06
CA PRO A 70 18.28 15.99 10.42
C PRO A 70 17.27 16.17 9.27
N GLY A 71 15.98 16.26 9.58
CA GLY A 71 14.90 16.41 8.61
C GLY A 71 14.46 15.11 7.88
N ARG A 72 15.22 14.02 7.98
CA ARG A 72 14.90 12.77 7.27
C ARG A 72 13.72 12.01 7.86
N TRP A 73 13.52 12.10 9.15
CA TRP A 73 12.33 11.52 9.80
C TRP A 73 11.04 12.05 9.20
N GLY A 74 10.96 13.38 9.02
CA GLY A 74 9.78 14.00 8.42
C GLY A 74 9.49 13.49 7.02
N LEU A 75 10.51 13.42 6.17
CA LEU A 75 10.38 12.90 4.81
C LEU A 75 9.98 11.41 4.81
N THR A 76 10.61 10.60 5.65
CA THR A 76 10.27 9.16 5.75
C THR A 76 8.84 8.97 6.24
N LEU A 77 8.39 9.74 7.23
CA LEU A 77 7.03 9.66 7.73
C LEU A 77 6.01 10.19 6.70
N GLY A 78 6.38 11.24 5.93
CA GLY A 78 5.57 11.74 4.81
C GLY A 78 5.32 10.69 3.74
N ILE A 79 6.33 9.86 3.44
CA ILE A 79 6.22 8.74 2.50
C ILE A 79 5.54 7.52 3.15
N ALA A 80 5.72 7.30 4.45
CA ALA A 80 5.09 6.19 5.16
C ALA A 80 3.56 6.32 5.22
N ALA A 81 3.04 7.54 5.37
CA ALA A 81 1.61 7.79 5.48
C ALA A 81 0.81 7.27 4.27
N PRO A 82 1.12 7.62 3.01
CA PRO A 82 0.40 7.09 1.85
C PRO A 82 0.61 5.58 1.67
N ILE A 83 1.80 5.02 1.93
CA ILE A 83 2.03 3.57 1.89
C ILE A 83 1.12 2.85 2.90
N LEU A 84 1.01 3.40 4.11
CA LEU A 84 0.13 2.89 5.15
C LEU A 84 -1.34 2.93 4.70
N LEU A 85 -1.81 4.05 4.17
CA LEU A 85 -3.20 4.21 3.70
C LEU A 85 -3.54 3.21 2.60
N VAL A 86 -2.70 3.10 1.56
CA VAL A 86 -2.88 2.11 0.49
C VAL A 86 -2.89 0.69 1.06
N GLY A 87 -1.96 0.37 1.95
CA GLY A 87 -1.90 -0.94 2.60
C GLY A 87 -3.14 -1.27 3.44
N LEU A 88 -3.76 -0.27 4.11
CA LEU A 88 -5.04 -0.45 4.79
C LEU A 88 -6.16 -0.80 3.81
N GLY A 89 -6.21 -0.14 2.66
CA GLY A 89 -7.11 -0.49 1.57
C GLY A 89 -6.94 -1.93 1.09
N THR A 90 -5.68 -2.37 0.92
CA THR A 90 -5.34 -3.76 0.57
C THR A 90 -5.84 -4.75 1.63
N ILE A 91 -5.69 -4.42 2.92
CA ILE A 91 -6.18 -5.29 4.01
C ILE A 91 -7.69 -5.44 3.93
N VAL A 92 -8.43 -4.37 3.66
CA VAL A 92 -9.90 -4.42 3.59
C VAL A 92 -10.37 -5.29 2.42
N SER A 93 -9.84 -5.08 1.20
CA SER A 93 -10.19 -5.92 0.04
C SER A 93 -9.75 -7.37 0.22
N GLY A 94 -8.54 -7.60 0.75
CA GLY A 94 -8.00 -8.94 1.02
C GLY A 94 -8.82 -9.73 2.05
N ARG A 95 -9.43 -9.05 3.05
CA ARG A 95 -10.34 -9.69 4.01
C ARG A 95 -11.65 -10.17 3.38
N ALA A 96 -12.06 -9.54 2.28
CA ALA A 96 -13.19 -10.00 1.47
C ALA A 96 -12.80 -11.07 0.44
N GLY A 97 -11.53 -11.48 0.38
CA GLY A 97 -11.01 -12.42 -0.61
C GLY A 97 -10.77 -11.82 -1.99
N LEU A 98 -10.72 -10.48 -2.08
CA LEU A 98 -10.51 -9.75 -3.33
C LEU A 98 -9.09 -9.19 -3.41
N VAL A 99 -8.47 -9.31 -4.58
CA VAL A 99 -7.14 -8.77 -4.85
C VAL A 99 -7.28 -7.48 -5.67
N ASN A 100 -7.00 -6.34 -5.02
CA ASN A 100 -6.99 -5.04 -5.69
C ASN A 100 -5.54 -4.62 -6.01
N ILE A 101 -5.13 -4.82 -7.28
CA ILE A 101 -3.80 -4.41 -7.77
C ILE A 101 -3.85 -2.99 -8.36
N GLY A 102 -5.04 -2.43 -8.60
CA GLY A 102 -5.24 -1.13 -9.23
C GLY A 102 -5.09 0.08 -8.30
N GLN A 103 -4.57 -0.11 -7.10
CA GLN A 103 -4.44 0.97 -6.11
C GLN A 103 -3.55 2.12 -6.57
N GLU A 104 -2.57 1.84 -7.44
CA GLU A 104 -1.77 2.88 -8.12
C GLU A 104 -2.66 3.85 -8.90
N GLY A 105 -3.54 3.31 -9.77
CA GLY A 105 -4.47 4.13 -10.54
C GLY A 105 -5.52 4.82 -9.68
N GLN A 106 -6.04 4.16 -8.65
CA GLN A 106 -7.00 4.73 -7.70
C GLN A 106 -6.41 5.90 -6.91
N LEU A 107 -5.12 5.79 -6.54
CA LEU A 107 -4.34 6.86 -5.92
C LEU A 107 -4.21 8.06 -6.86
N VAL A 108 -3.83 7.82 -8.11
CA VAL A 108 -3.63 8.89 -9.12
C VAL A 108 -4.95 9.58 -9.45
N ILE A 109 -6.06 8.85 -9.61
CA ILE A 109 -7.40 9.44 -9.78
C ILE A 109 -7.80 10.26 -8.55
N GLY A 110 -7.58 9.72 -7.34
CA GLY A 110 -7.87 10.43 -6.10
C GLY A 110 -7.06 11.72 -5.98
N ALA A 111 -5.76 11.69 -6.32
CA ALA A 111 -4.93 12.88 -6.37
C ALA A 111 -5.43 13.89 -7.42
N GLY A 112 -5.81 13.43 -8.62
CA GLY A 112 -6.38 14.30 -9.67
C GLY A 112 -7.65 15.00 -9.24
N VAL A 113 -8.60 14.27 -8.63
CA VAL A 113 -9.85 14.83 -8.10
C VAL A 113 -9.56 15.78 -6.94
N ALA A 114 -8.68 15.40 -6.01
CA ALA A 114 -8.27 16.26 -4.89
C ALA A 114 -7.61 17.56 -5.40
N THR A 115 -6.75 17.48 -6.42
CA THR A 115 -6.14 18.66 -7.06
C THR A 115 -7.21 19.56 -7.67
N TYR A 116 -8.11 18.99 -8.50
CA TYR A 116 -9.17 19.75 -9.16
C TYR A 116 -10.03 20.54 -8.18
N VAL A 117 -10.43 19.89 -7.07
CA VAL A 117 -11.23 20.52 -6.01
C VAL A 117 -10.37 21.47 -5.18
N GLY A 118 -9.18 21.04 -4.76
CA GLY A 118 -8.31 21.78 -3.87
C GLY A 118 -7.79 23.09 -4.45
N THR A 119 -7.65 23.21 -5.76
CA THR A 119 -7.24 24.47 -6.42
C THR A 119 -8.39 25.44 -6.67
N ARG A 120 -9.65 24.95 -6.70
CA ARG A 120 -10.83 25.74 -7.08
C ARG A 120 -11.79 26.06 -5.93
N ILE A 121 -11.80 25.26 -4.87
CA ILE A 121 -12.72 25.48 -3.76
C ILE A 121 -12.37 26.78 -3.02
N GLY A 122 -13.37 27.61 -2.73
CA GLY A 122 -13.23 28.78 -1.85
C GLY A 122 -13.46 28.41 -0.38
N GLY A 123 -13.19 29.36 0.54
CA GLY A 123 -13.49 29.22 1.95
C GLY A 123 -12.26 28.95 2.83
N PRO A 124 -12.48 28.69 4.14
CA PRO A 124 -11.39 28.46 5.10
C PRO A 124 -10.51 27.28 4.71
N GLY A 125 -9.19 27.46 4.77
CA GLY A 125 -8.19 26.46 4.34
C GLY A 125 -8.38 25.07 4.94
N PRO A 126 -8.57 24.91 6.27
CA PRO A 126 -8.79 23.61 6.88
C PRO A 126 -10.05 22.88 6.35
N LEU A 127 -11.13 23.62 6.10
CA LEU A 127 -12.34 23.05 5.51
C LEU A 127 -12.09 22.63 4.06
N ALA A 128 -11.41 23.46 3.28
CA ALA A 128 -11.03 23.15 1.90
C ALA A 128 -10.14 21.91 1.84
N LEU A 129 -9.19 21.75 2.77
CA LEU A 129 -8.36 20.55 2.92
C LEU A 129 -9.21 19.29 3.16
N VAL A 130 -10.14 19.34 4.11
CA VAL A 130 -11.02 18.20 4.40
C VAL A 130 -11.89 17.84 3.20
N VAL A 131 -12.47 18.83 2.53
CA VAL A 131 -13.33 18.60 1.34
C VAL A 131 -12.53 18.02 0.19
N MET A 132 -11.33 18.54 -0.11
CA MET A 132 -10.51 17.99 -1.19
C MET A 132 -10.07 16.56 -0.90
N LEU A 133 -9.70 16.23 0.36
CA LEU A 133 -9.35 14.86 0.74
C LEU A 133 -10.56 13.92 0.62
N ALA A 134 -11.74 14.37 1.06
CA ALA A 134 -12.99 13.61 0.91
C ALA A 134 -13.34 13.36 -0.56
N CYS A 135 -13.17 14.36 -1.43
CA CYS A 135 -13.35 14.20 -2.87
C CYS A 135 -12.33 13.23 -3.48
N GLY A 136 -11.07 13.25 -3.00
CA GLY A 136 -10.05 12.27 -3.38
C GLY A 136 -10.44 10.85 -2.99
N VAL A 137 -10.99 10.66 -1.77
CA VAL A 137 -11.55 9.36 -1.31
C VAL A 137 -12.66 8.90 -2.25
N VAL A 138 -13.60 9.77 -2.58
CA VAL A 138 -14.72 9.44 -3.48
C VAL A 138 -14.20 9.07 -4.88
N GLY A 139 -13.27 9.85 -5.44
CA GLY A 139 -12.66 9.58 -6.74
C GLY A 139 -12.01 8.19 -6.81
N GLY A 140 -11.15 7.87 -5.84
CA GLY A 140 -10.50 6.56 -5.74
C GLY A 140 -11.50 5.42 -5.50
N ALA A 141 -12.50 5.65 -4.63
CA ALA A 141 -13.56 4.68 -4.35
C ALA A 141 -14.38 4.35 -5.58
N LEU A 142 -14.88 5.35 -6.30
CA LEU A 142 -15.67 5.16 -7.52
C LEU A 142 -14.87 4.44 -8.59
N TRP A 143 -13.57 4.79 -8.75
CA TRP A 143 -12.68 4.12 -9.70
C TRP A 143 -12.53 2.63 -9.38
N ALA A 144 -12.29 2.28 -8.11
CA ALA A 144 -12.24 0.88 -7.67
C ALA A 144 -13.60 0.19 -7.77
N GLY A 145 -14.69 0.94 -7.52
CA GLY A 145 -16.06 0.47 -7.61
C GLY A 145 -16.42 -0.06 -9.01
N ILE A 146 -15.87 0.53 -10.07
CA ILE A 146 -16.05 0.04 -11.45
C ILE A 146 -15.51 -1.39 -11.58
N ALA A 147 -14.29 -1.65 -11.10
CA ALA A 147 -13.72 -3.00 -11.13
C ALA A 147 -14.54 -3.98 -10.26
N GLY A 148 -14.98 -3.54 -9.08
CA GLY A 148 -15.88 -4.31 -8.22
C GLY A 148 -17.21 -4.64 -8.90
N ALA A 149 -17.81 -3.69 -9.58
CA ALA A 149 -19.04 -3.88 -10.34
C ALA A 149 -18.86 -4.90 -11.48
N LEU A 150 -17.79 -4.77 -12.27
CA LEU A 150 -17.47 -5.72 -13.34
C LEU A 150 -17.24 -7.14 -12.80
N ARG A 151 -16.60 -7.27 -11.64
CA ARG A 151 -16.41 -8.57 -10.98
C ARG A 151 -17.73 -9.23 -10.61
N PHE A 152 -18.63 -8.50 -9.93
CA PHE A 152 -19.84 -9.08 -9.36
C PHE A 152 -21.05 -9.10 -10.32
N TRP A 153 -21.06 -8.29 -11.37
CA TRP A 153 -22.14 -8.27 -12.34
C TRP A 153 -21.81 -8.98 -13.65
N ARG A 154 -20.52 -8.97 -14.03
CA ARG A 154 -20.06 -9.55 -15.30
C ARG A 154 -19.08 -10.70 -15.14
N SER A 155 -18.75 -11.07 -13.88
CA SER A 155 -17.80 -12.17 -13.58
C SER A 155 -16.39 -11.97 -14.18
N VAL A 156 -16.00 -10.71 -14.43
CA VAL A 156 -14.65 -10.38 -14.94
C VAL A 156 -13.67 -10.48 -13.78
N PRO A 157 -12.48 -11.12 -13.96
CA PRO A 157 -11.48 -11.21 -12.90
C PRO A 157 -11.03 -9.82 -12.41
N GLU A 158 -11.12 -9.57 -11.10
CA GLU A 158 -10.80 -8.27 -10.51
C GLU A 158 -9.33 -7.89 -10.67
N VAL A 159 -8.43 -8.85 -10.66
CA VAL A 159 -6.97 -8.65 -10.85
C VAL A 159 -6.69 -8.01 -12.20
N LEU A 160 -7.31 -8.56 -13.27
CA LEU A 160 -7.13 -8.05 -14.62
C LEU A 160 -7.74 -6.64 -14.78
N THR A 161 -8.99 -6.47 -14.32
CA THR A 161 -9.68 -5.18 -14.44
C THR A 161 -8.97 -4.08 -13.66
N THR A 162 -8.56 -4.34 -12.41
CA THR A 162 -7.89 -3.33 -11.59
C THR A 162 -6.52 -2.95 -12.16
N LEU A 163 -5.77 -3.92 -12.71
CA LEU A 163 -4.49 -3.66 -13.35
C LEU A 163 -4.64 -2.77 -14.59
N LEU A 164 -5.56 -3.11 -15.50
CA LEU A 164 -5.82 -2.32 -16.72
C LEU A 164 -6.36 -0.93 -16.38
N MET A 165 -7.24 -0.83 -15.39
CA MET A 165 -7.76 0.46 -14.92
C MET A 165 -6.65 1.33 -14.30
N GLY A 166 -5.57 0.74 -13.78
CA GLY A 166 -4.38 1.48 -13.34
C GLY A 166 -3.73 2.24 -14.49
N ALA A 167 -3.51 1.58 -15.63
CA ALA A 167 -2.94 2.21 -16.82
C ALA A 167 -3.88 3.28 -17.42
N ILE A 168 -5.19 3.01 -17.44
CA ILE A 168 -6.19 4.00 -17.90
C ILE A 168 -6.17 5.24 -17.00
N ALA A 169 -6.11 5.07 -15.67
CA ALA A 169 -6.06 6.15 -14.71
C ALA A 169 -4.85 7.07 -14.92
N ALA A 170 -3.66 6.49 -15.10
CA ALA A 170 -2.43 7.25 -15.35
C ALA A 170 -2.54 8.10 -16.63
N ASN A 171 -3.07 7.51 -17.71
CA ASN A 171 -3.28 8.24 -18.96
C ASN A 171 -4.38 9.30 -18.85
N LEU A 172 -5.47 9.02 -18.13
CA LEU A 172 -6.57 9.98 -17.93
C LEU A 172 -6.11 11.21 -17.15
N VAL A 173 -5.37 11.02 -16.07
CA VAL A 173 -4.82 12.14 -15.29
C VAL A 173 -3.72 12.86 -16.09
N GLY A 174 -2.88 12.13 -16.82
CA GLY A 174 -1.91 12.73 -17.73
C GLY A 174 -2.56 13.58 -18.84
N TRP A 175 -3.71 13.15 -19.36
CA TRP A 175 -4.52 13.97 -20.27
C TRP A 175 -5.08 15.20 -19.55
N GLY A 176 -5.57 15.05 -18.32
CA GLY A 176 -6.04 16.17 -17.49
C GLY A 176 -4.97 17.23 -17.26
N LEU A 177 -3.72 16.82 -17.04
CA LEU A 177 -2.57 17.72 -16.88
C LEU A 177 -2.15 18.47 -18.18
N ARG A 178 -2.71 18.11 -19.32
CA ARG A 178 -2.54 18.83 -20.60
C ARG A 178 -3.68 19.80 -20.90
N ASN A 179 -4.74 19.74 -20.08
CA ASN A 179 -5.95 20.52 -20.31
C ASN A 179 -6.14 21.58 -19.20
N ARG A 180 -6.15 22.85 -19.60
CA ARG A 180 -6.32 24.00 -18.70
C ARG A 180 -7.67 24.01 -17.96
N PHE A 181 -8.72 23.50 -18.58
CA PHE A 181 -10.01 23.40 -17.92
C PHE A 181 -10.07 22.33 -16.83
N LEU A 182 -9.08 21.42 -16.82
CA LEU A 182 -9.01 20.32 -15.84
C LEU A 182 -7.92 20.55 -14.80
N LEU A 183 -6.67 20.26 -15.12
CA LEU A 183 -5.60 20.19 -14.13
C LEU A 183 -4.38 21.05 -14.47
N LEU A 184 -4.21 21.48 -15.72
CA LEU A 184 -3.02 22.23 -16.14
C LEU A 184 -3.01 23.61 -15.51
N ALA A 185 -1.90 23.99 -14.87
CA ALA A 185 -1.68 25.33 -14.34
C ALA A 185 -1.75 26.42 -15.41
N PRO A 186 -2.21 27.65 -15.08
CA PRO A 186 -2.08 28.80 -15.96
C PRO A 186 -0.61 29.04 -16.32
N PRO A 187 -0.31 29.57 -17.53
CA PRO A 187 1.07 29.86 -17.90
C PRO A 187 1.60 31.04 -17.07
N GLU A 188 2.65 30.78 -16.31
CA GLU A 188 3.43 31.83 -15.64
C GLU A 188 4.66 32.14 -16.50
N GLY A 189 4.64 33.23 -17.23
CA GLY A 189 5.76 33.69 -18.05
C GLY A 189 6.05 32.82 -19.29
N ARG A 190 7.27 32.98 -19.85
CA ARG A 190 7.71 32.31 -21.12
C ARG A 190 8.05 30.81 -20.97
N ALA A 191 8.01 30.24 -19.79
CA ALA A 191 8.72 28.97 -19.48
C ALA A 191 7.84 27.80 -19.06
N ASN A 192 6.50 27.88 -19.06
CA ASN A 192 5.68 26.78 -18.57
C ASN A 192 5.51 25.67 -19.62
N ARG A 193 6.59 24.91 -19.87
CA ARG A 193 6.56 23.67 -20.67
C ARG A 193 6.26 22.43 -19.80
N ASN A 194 6.19 22.57 -18.48
CA ASN A 194 5.96 21.45 -17.58
C ASN A 194 4.46 21.16 -17.48
N GLN A 195 4.09 19.89 -17.63
CA GLN A 195 2.73 19.40 -17.42
C GLN A 195 2.50 19.22 -15.92
N VAL A 196 2.23 20.31 -15.22
CA VAL A 196 2.01 20.35 -13.77
C VAL A 196 0.70 21.08 -13.46
N SER A 197 0.08 20.72 -12.34
CA SER A 197 -1.08 21.45 -11.85
C SER A 197 -0.67 22.76 -11.17
N GLU A 198 -1.65 23.60 -10.92
CA GLU A 198 -1.51 24.71 -9.98
C GLU A 198 -1.09 24.19 -8.60
N SER A 199 -0.22 24.97 -7.91
CA SER A 199 0.21 24.62 -6.56
C SER A 199 -0.91 24.82 -5.57
N LEU A 200 -1.03 23.90 -4.62
CA LEU A 200 -2.01 23.99 -3.54
C LEU A 200 -1.68 25.18 -2.64
N ALA A 201 -2.66 26.02 -2.36
CA ALA A 201 -2.51 27.18 -1.49
C ALA A 201 -2.02 26.74 -0.10
N THR A 202 -1.23 27.58 0.56
CA THR A 202 -0.52 27.24 1.81
C THR A 202 -1.48 26.86 2.94
N ASP A 203 -2.65 27.51 2.99
CA ASP A 203 -3.71 27.26 3.98
C ASP A 203 -4.43 25.91 3.83
N ARG A 204 -4.20 25.20 2.70
CA ARG A 204 -4.80 23.89 2.33
C ARG A 204 -3.79 22.75 2.42
N ARG A 205 -2.58 23.03 2.89
CA ARG A 205 -1.53 22.02 3.07
C ARG A 205 -1.70 21.29 4.38
N ILE A 206 -1.26 20.04 4.45
CA ILE A 206 -1.25 19.28 5.70
C ILE A 206 -0.21 19.92 6.63
N PRO A 207 -0.60 20.32 7.86
CA PRO A 207 0.34 20.88 8.82
C PRO A 207 1.47 19.94 9.15
N ARG A 208 2.66 20.51 9.37
CA ARG A 208 3.82 19.82 9.90
C ARG A 208 4.14 20.38 11.26
N VAL A 209 4.47 19.52 12.20
CA VAL A 209 4.84 19.92 13.57
C VAL A 209 6.34 19.67 13.74
N GLU A 210 7.06 20.70 14.13
CA GLU A 210 8.49 20.57 14.40
C GLU A 210 8.72 19.93 15.76
N ILE A 211 9.37 18.78 15.79
CA ILE A 211 9.72 18.04 17.00
C ILE A 211 11.19 17.63 16.90
N PHE A 212 12.02 18.09 17.84
CA PHE A 212 13.46 17.81 17.88
C PHE A 212 14.19 18.11 16.56
N GLY A 213 13.87 19.23 15.91
CA GLY A 213 14.49 19.65 14.64
C GLY A 213 14.09 18.83 13.41
N ASN A 214 12.99 18.08 13.51
CA ASN A 214 12.39 17.34 12.39
C ASN A 214 10.94 17.78 12.20
N GLU A 215 10.55 17.96 10.96
CA GLU A 215 9.15 18.27 10.59
C GLU A 215 8.32 17.00 10.49
N PHE A 216 7.45 16.76 11.47
CA PHE A 216 6.55 15.62 11.48
C PHE A 216 5.24 15.96 10.74
N PRO A 217 4.92 15.30 9.63
CA PRO A 217 3.67 15.54 8.92
C PRO A 217 2.49 14.93 9.68
N LEU A 218 1.41 15.69 9.86
CA LEU A 218 0.18 15.17 10.50
C LEU A 218 -0.49 14.03 9.73
N SER A 219 -0.10 13.84 8.47
CA SER A 219 -0.59 12.73 7.64
C SER A 219 -0.31 11.35 8.25
N ILE A 220 0.83 11.17 8.95
CA ILE A 220 1.13 9.88 9.59
C ILE A 220 0.21 9.62 10.78
N VAL A 221 -0.17 10.67 11.53
CA VAL A 221 -1.12 10.55 12.63
C VAL A 221 -2.48 10.11 12.10
N LEU A 222 -2.93 10.71 10.99
CA LEU A 222 -4.15 10.29 10.29
C LEU A 222 -4.04 8.81 9.86
N GLY A 223 -2.91 8.41 9.28
CA GLY A 223 -2.68 7.01 8.86
C GLY A 223 -2.75 6.03 10.03
N ILE A 224 -2.12 6.35 11.17
CA ILE A 224 -2.15 5.51 12.38
C ILE A 224 -3.56 5.46 12.97
N ALA A 225 -4.27 6.59 13.05
CA ALA A 225 -5.65 6.62 13.53
C ALA A 225 -6.56 5.71 12.67
N LEU A 226 -6.43 5.80 11.34
CA LEU A 226 -7.16 4.94 10.42
C LEU A 226 -6.73 3.46 10.53
N ALA A 227 -5.47 3.16 10.82
CA ALA A 227 -5.01 1.80 11.08
C ALA A 227 -5.69 1.20 12.32
N ILE A 228 -5.83 1.99 13.40
CA ILE A 228 -6.56 1.58 14.61
C ILE A 228 -8.04 1.37 14.29
N ILE A 229 -8.67 2.27 13.54
CA ILE A 229 -10.08 2.14 13.13
C ILE A 229 -10.28 0.86 12.30
N VAL A 230 -9.44 0.61 11.29
CA VAL A 230 -9.51 -0.60 10.47
C VAL A 230 -9.29 -1.85 11.32
N TRP A 231 -8.35 -1.83 12.26
CA TRP A 231 -8.12 -2.93 13.20
C TRP A 231 -9.36 -3.22 14.05
N LEU A 232 -9.99 -2.19 14.62
CA LEU A 232 -11.22 -2.30 15.40
C LEU A 232 -12.39 -2.81 14.54
N VAL A 233 -12.61 -2.21 13.38
CA VAL A 233 -13.71 -2.58 12.47
C VAL A 233 -13.56 -4.02 12.02
N LEU A 234 -12.41 -4.38 11.51
CA LEU A 234 -12.18 -5.76 11.04
C LEU A 234 -12.13 -6.78 12.18
N GLY A 235 -11.67 -6.40 13.39
CA GLY A 235 -11.54 -7.29 14.54
C GLY A 235 -12.80 -7.46 15.37
N ARG A 236 -13.55 -6.38 15.59
CA ARG A 236 -14.58 -6.27 16.63
C ARG A 236 -16.01 -6.08 16.11
N THR A 237 -16.22 -5.85 14.78
CA THR A 237 -17.56 -5.57 14.25
C THR A 237 -18.14 -6.71 13.41
N VAL A 238 -19.47 -6.68 13.25
CA VAL A 238 -20.21 -7.59 12.35
C VAL A 238 -19.76 -7.45 10.90
N VAL A 239 -19.43 -6.24 10.46
CA VAL A 239 -18.92 -5.98 9.10
C VAL A 239 -17.61 -6.74 8.88
N GLY A 240 -16.64 -6.61 9.81
CA GLY A 240 -15.38 -7.33 9.75
C GLY A 240 -15.55 -8.86 9.80
N PHE A 241 -16.51 -9.34 10.59
CA PHE A 241 -16.84 -10.77 10.63
C PHE A 241 -17.36 -11.25 9.27
N ARG A 242 -18.32 -10.55 8.67
CA ARG A 242 -18.91 -10.91 7.36
C ARG A 242 -17.89 -10.85 6.24
N LEU A 243 -16.99 -9.85 6.22
CA LEU A 243 -15.89 -9.77 5.26
C LEU A 243 -14.94 -10.97 5.39
N ARG A 244 -14.55 -11.34 6.60
CA ARG A 244 -13.69 -12.52 6.82
C ARG A 244 -14.37 -13.83 6.41
N MET A 245 -15.68 -13.96 6.65
CA MET A 245 -16.46 -15.14 6.22
C MET A 245 -16.47 -15.22 4.70
N LEU A 246 -16.74 -14.10 4.02
CA LEU A 246 -16.75 -14.01 2.56
C LEU A 246 -15.41 -14.42 1.96
N GLY A 247 -14.30 -13.88 2.49
CA GLY A 247 -12.96 -14.17 1.99
C GLY A 247 -12.45 -15.58 2.29
N ARG A 248 -13.03 -16.29 3.28
CA ARG A 248 -12.65 -17.67 3.58
C ARG A 248 -13.45 -18.69 2.76
N ASN A 249 -14.75 -18.51 2.67
CA ASN A 249 -15.63 -19.42 1.94
C ASN A 249 -16.92 -18.71 1.52
N VAL A 250 -17.01 -18.40 0.24
CA VAL A 250 -18.16 -17.71 -0.36
C VAL A 250 -19.46 -18.50 -0.18
N ARG A 251 -19.42 -19.84 -0.31
CA ARG A 251 -20.62 -20.69 -0.17
C ARG A 251 -21.16 -20.65 1.26
N THR A 252 -20.28 -20.73 2.27
CA THR A 252 -20.66 -20.63 3.67
C THR A 252 -21.20 -19.24 4.00
N ALA A 253 -20.57 -18.18 3.49
CA ALA A 253 -21.03 -16.81 3.67
C ALA A 253 -22.44 -16.61 3.10
N HIS A 254 -22.71 -17.11 1.91
CA HIS A 254 -24.02 -17.03 1.28
C HIS A 254 -25.11 -17.76 2.10
N ARG A 255 -24.82 -18.98 2.59
CA ARG A 255 -25.74 -19.73 3.46
C ARG A 255 -26.02 -19.02 4.80
N SER A 256 -25.11 -18.20 5.26
CA SER A 256 -25.24 -17.38 6.47
C SER A 256 -25.88 -15.99 6.21
N GLY A 257 -26.46 -15.77 5.03
CA GLY A 257 -27.16 -14.53 4.69
C GLY A 257 -26.23 -13.36 4.34
N VAL A 258 -24.93 -13.59 4.08
CA VAL A 258 -24.01 -12.54 3.65
C VAL A 258 -24.18 -12.30 2.16
N ASN A 259 -24.56 -11.09 1.78
CA ASN A 259 -24.66 -10.69 0.38
C ASN A 259 -23.27 -10.42 -0.21
N GLU A 260 -22.78 -11.36 -1.01
CA GLU A 260 -21.46 -11.32 -1.64
C GLU A 260 -21.23 -10.03 -2.44
N LYS A 261 -22.20 -9.64 -3.26
CA LYS A 261 -22.10 -8.44 -4.11
C LYS A 261 -21.96 -7.18 -3.28
N ARG A 262 -22.80 -7.02 -2.26
CA ARG A 262 -22.79 -5.83 -1.39
C ARG A 262 -21.46 -5.70 -0.62
N TYR A 263 -21.01 -6.78 -0.01
CA TYR A 263 -19.77 -6.77 0.80
C TYR A 263 -18.53 -6.72 -0.09
N GLY A 264 -18.53 -7.39 -1.24
CA GLY A 264 -17.42 -7.40 -2.18
C GLY A 264 -17.23 -6.04 -2.86
N ILE A 265 -18.31 -5.45 -3.42
CA ILE A 265 -18.24 -4.09 -4.00
C ILE A 265 -17.88 -3.07 -2.92
N GLY A 266 -18.47 -3.16 -1.72
CA GLY A 266 -18.15 -2.30 -0.60
C GLY A 266 -16.67 -2.38 -0.19
N ALA A 267 -16.08 -3.56 -0.18
CA ALA A 267 -14.67 -3.74 0.12
C ALA A 267 -13.77 -3.09 -0.95
N MET A 268 -14.14 -3.19 -2.23
CA MET A 268 -13.44 -2.52 -3.33
C MET A 268 -13.55 -1.00 -3.24
N LEU A 269 -14.75 -0.47 -2.97
CA LEU A 269 -14.97 0.96 -2.77
C LEU A 269 -14.11 1.51 -1.62
N VAL A 270 -14.10 0.83 -0.48
CA VAL A 270 -13.28 1.22 0.68
C VAL A 270 -11.79 1.13 0.35
N SER A 271 -11.36 0.06 -0.32
CA SER A 271 -9.97 -0.11 -0.75
C SER A 271 -9.52 1.03 -1.67
N GLY A 272 -10.33 1.39 -2.66
CA GLY A 272 -10.06 2.51 -3.56
C GLY A 272 -10.15 3.86 -2.86
N GLY A 273 -11.05 4.01 -1.89
CA GLY A 273 -11.15 5.21 -1.06
C GLY A 273 -9.88 5.47 -0.25
N PHE A 274 -9.29 4.44 0.35
CA PHE A 274 -7.98 4.55 1.01
C PHE A 274 -6.86 4.94 0.04
N ALA A 275 -6.84 4.36 -1.16
CA ALA A 275 -5.87 4.73 -2.18
C ALA A 275 -6.07 6.18 -2.67
N GLY A 276 -7.32 6.62 -2.85
CA GLY A 276 -7.65 8.00 -3.21
C GLY A 276 -7.28 8.99 -2.11
N LEU A 277 -7.50 8.62 -0.83
CA LEU A 277 -7.04 9.40 0.31
C LEU A 277 -5.52 9.53 0.33
N ALA A 278 -4.80 8.44 0.05
CA ALA A 278 -3.34 8.46 -0.06
C ALA A 278 -2.88 9.46 -1.12
N GLY A 279 -3.54 9.51 -2.29
CA GLY A 279 -3.26 10.48 -3.35
C GLY A 279 -3.47 11.93 -2.90
N GLY A 280 -4.57 12.22 -2.21
CA GLY A 280 -4.85 13.55 -1.64
C GLY A 280 -3.85 13.94 -0.54
N VAL A 281 -3.48 13.00 0.33
CA VAL A 281 -2.47 13.19 1.39
C VAL A 281 -1.09 13.47 0.79
N MET A 282 -0.70 12.77 -0.26
CA MET A 282 0.57 13.01 -0.96
C MET A 282 0.63 14.41 -1.58
N LEU A 283 -0.49 14.86 -2.17
CA LEU A 283 -0.60 16.20 -2.74
C LEU A 283 -0.48 17.27 -1.66
N ALA A 284 -1.27 17.15 -0.59
CA ALA A 284 -1.32 18.12 0.49
C ALA A 284 -0.10 18.09 1.41
N GLY A 285 0.66 16.96 1.43
CA GLY A 285 1.91 16.81 2.17
C GLY A 285 3.13 17.40 1.50
N GLY A 286 3.11 17.55 0.16
CA GLY A 286 4.19 18.16 -0.62
C GLY A 286 5.40 17.27 -0.91
N ASP A 287 5.48 16.07 -0.33
CA ASP A 287 6.68 15.21 -0.42
C ASP A 287 6.90 14.59 -1.82
N PHE A 288 5.93 14.67 -2.72
CA PHE A 288 5.93 14.00 -4.03
C PHE A 288 5.83 14.93 -5.23
N GLY A 289 5.68 16.21 -5.07
CA GLY A 289 5.49 17.13 -6.19
C GLY A 289 5.39 18.58 -5.75
N ASP A 290 5.92 18.91 -4.60
CA ASP A 290 5.94 20.26 -4.07
C ASP A 290 4.55 20.93 -4.10
N TYR A 291 3.56 20.19 -3.57
CA TYR A 291 2.14 20.58 -3.52
C TYR A 291 1.47 20.73 -4.89
N GLN A 292 2.05 20.11 -5.92
CA GLN A 292 1.53 20.09 -7.28
C GLN A 292 1.33 18.66 -7.76
N LEU A 293 0.34 18.44 -8.60
CA LEU A 293 0.20 17.18 -9.30
C LEU A 293 1.11 17.23 -10.55
N VAL A 294 2.01 16.26 -10.61
CA VAL A 294 3.01 16.14 -11.68
C VAL A 294 2.79 14.84 -12.46
N ALA A 295 3.40 14.74 -13.64
CA ALA A 295 3.41 13.48 -14.38
C ALA A 295 4.07 12.37 -13.52
N ASN A 296 3.52 11.15 -13.58
CA ASN A 296 3.94 10.00 -12.77
C ASN A 296 3.87 10.23 -11.24
N PHE A 297 2.92 11.07 -10.80
CA PHE A 297 2.71 11.37 -9.39
C PHE A 297 2.55 10.10 -8.56
N GLY A 298 3.42 9.96 -7.56
CA GLY A 298 3.35 8.85 -6.61
C GLY A 298 3.67 7.47 -7.17
N ALA A 299 4.34 7.39 -8.35
CA ALA A 299 4.66 6.11 -8.98
C ALA A 299 5.31 5.11 -8.01
N GLY A 300 4.72 3.91 -7.95
CA GLY A 300 5.15 2.81 -7.10
C GLY A 300 4.63 2.83 -5.66
N ILE A 301 3.91 3.88 -5.21
CA ILE A 301 3.34 3.94 -3.85
C ILE A 301 2.18 2.96 -3.70
N GLY A 302 1.33 2.82 -4.71
CA GLY A 302 0.25 1.85 -4.73
C GLY A 302 0.77 0.42 -4.58
N PHE A 303 1.79 0.07 -5.33
CA PHE A 303 2.45 -1.24 -5.21
C PHE A 303 3.18 -1.39 -3.87
N ALA A 304 3.88 -0.38 -3.39
CA ALA A 304 4.55 -0.43 -2.09
C ALA A 304 3.56 -0.69 -0.94
N GLY A 305 2.38 -0.05 -0.96
CA GLY A 305 1.32 -0.29 0.02
C GLY A 305 0.73 -1.69 -0.06
N LEU A 306 0.47 -2.20 -1.28
CA LEU A 306 0.05 -3.59 -1.50
C LEU A 306 1.06 -4.57 -0.90
N LEU A 307 2.34 -4.41 -1.23
CA LEU A 307 3.42 -5.29 -0.77
C LEU A 307 3.60 -5.19 0.75
N ALA A 308 3.55 -3.98 1.31
CA ALA A 308 3.62 -3.76 2.76
C ALA A 308 2.48 -4.48 3.50
N ALA A 309 1.26 -4.47 2.96
CA ALA A 309 0.13 -5.20 3.54
C ALA A 309 0.31 -6.72 3.49
N LEU A 310 0.91 -7.26 2.43
CA LEU A 310 1.24 -8.68 2.32
C LEU A 310 2.32 -9.08 3.33
N VAL A 311 3.40 -8.30 3.45
CA VAL A 311 4.46 -8.48 4.45
C VAL A 311 3.88 -8.40 5.88
N ALA A 312 2.98 -7.45 6.13
CA ALA A 312 2.25 -7.32 7.39
C ALA A 312 1.24 -8.46 7.64
N ARG A 313 1.13 -9.45 6.74
CA ARG A 313 0.19 -10.58 6.82
C ARG A 313 -1.25 -10.10 7.04
N GLN A 314 -1.62 -9.03 6.39
CA GLN A 314 -2.93 -8.37 6.48
C GLN A 314 -3.33 -7.99 7.92
N ARG A 315 -2.35 -7.58 8.75
CA ARG A 315 -2.56 -7.07 10.11
C ARG A 315 -2.37 -5.56 10.13
N ALA A 316 -3.44 -4.81 10.38
CA ALA A 316 -3.43 -3.34 10.27
C ALA A 316 -2.40 -2.66 11.21
N LEU A 317 -2.25 -3.14 12.44
CA LEU A 317 -1.27 -2.56 13.38
C LEU A 317 0.18 -2.90 13.00
N LEU A 318 0.45 -4.11 12.48
CA LEU A 318 1.78 -4.48 12.01
C LEU A 318 2.15 -3.69 10.74
N LEU A 319 1.14 -3.37 9.92
CA LEU A 319 1.34 -2.57 8.71
C LEU A 319 1.95 -1.19 9.01
N VAL A 320 1.67 -0.58 10.16
CA VAL A 320 2.28 0.71 10.55
C VAL A 320 3.81 0.62 10.54
N PHE A 321 4.36 -0.41 11.17
CA PHE A 321 5.82 -0.63 11.21
C PHE A 321 6.38 -0.98 9.83
N ILE A 322 5.68 -1.82 9.07
CA ILE A 322 6.12 -2.23 7.74
C ILE A 322 6.08 -1.04 6.76
N ALA A 323 5.05 -0.20 6.82
CA ALA A 323 4.96 1.00 6.00
C ALA A 323 6.11 1.98 6.28
N PHE A 324 6.47 2.18 7.56
CA PHE A 324 7.65 2.96 7.95
C PHE A 324 8.95 2.37 7.38
N LEU A 325 9.11 1.05 7.47
CA LEU A 325 10.29 0.36 6.94
C LEU A 325 10.39 0.50 5.41
N PHE A 326 9.28 0.32 4.68
CA PHE A 326 9.24 0.53 3.22
C PHE A 326 9.54 1.98 2.84
N ALA A 327 9.00 2.93 3.59
CA ALA A 327 9.29 4.35 3.39
C ALA A 327 10.76 4.68 3.64
N GLY A 328 11.36 4.15 4.71
CA GLY A 328 12.77 4.31 5.01
C GLY A 328 13.68 3.74 3.91
N LEU A 329 13.36 2.57 3.38
CA LEU A 329 14.09 2.00 2.24
C LEU A 329 13.95 2.88 0.99
N ARG A 330 12.77 3.43 0.73
CA ARG A 330 12.53 4.32 -0.41
C ARG A 330 13.26 5.65 -0.28
N THR A 331 13.21 6.29 0.89
CA THR A 331 13.95 7.53 1.19
C THR A 331 15.45 7.31 1.15
N GLY A 332 15.93 6.23 1.74
CA GLY A 332 17.34 5.87 1.76
C GLY A 332 17.89 5.58 0.37
N SER A 333 17.20 4.77 -0.43
CA SER A 333 17.61 4.49 -1.81
C SER A 333 17.54 5.73 -2.70
N GLY A 334 16.56 6.61 -2.47
CA GLY A 334 16.50 7.92 -3.14
C GLY A 334 17.71 8.81 -2.83
N PHE A 335 18.24 8.72 -1.62
CA PHE A 335 19.43 9.47 -1.21
C PHE A 335 20.73 8.99 -1.89
N LEU A 336 20.79 7.73 -2.33
CA LEU A 336 21.90 7.22 -3.16
C LEU A 336 22.10 8.07 -4.43
N ARG A 337 21.01 8.60 -5.00
CA ARG A 337 21.10 9.50 -6.17
C ARG A 337 21.85 10.78 -5.87
N ALA A 338 21.71 11.31 -4.65
CA ALA A 338 22.41 12.53 -4.22
C ALA A 338 23.92 12.31 -4.00
N THR A 339 24.37 11.06 -3.83
CA THR A 339 25.79 10.70 -3.65
C THR A 339 26.51 10.37 -4.96
N GLY A 340 25.87 10.59 -6.12
CA GLY A 340 26.46 10.35 -7.43
C GLY A 340 26.21 8.96 -8.01
N VAL A 341 25.44 8.12 -7.30
CA VAL A 341 24.96 6.83 -7.83
C VAL A 341 23.86 7.11 -8.87
N SER A 342 23.91 6.44 -10.02
CA SER A 342 22.91 6.65 -11.07
C SER A 342 21.50 6.31 -10.58
N ALA A 343 20.49 7.04 -11.09
CA ALA A 343 19.09 6.81 -10.73
C ALA A 343 18.64 5.36 -10.99
N ARG A 344 19.14 4.75 -12.06
CA ARG A 344 18.82 3.35 -12.42
C ARG A 344 19.31 2.37 -11.37
N ILE A 345 20.53 2.56 -10.86
CA ILE A 345 21.10 1.70 -9.80
C ILE A 345 20.30 1.88 -8.51
N ALA A 346 19.95 3.12 -8.13
CA ALA A 346 19.11 3.37 -6.96
C ALA A 346 17.74 2.68 -7.06
N ASP A 347 17.13 2.67 -8.24
CA ASP A 347 15.85 1.98 -8.48
C ASP A 347 15.99 0.46 -8.37
N VAL A 348 17.08 -0.13 -8.89
CA VAL A 348 17.38 -1.56 -8.76
C VAL A 348 17.62 -1.93 -7.30
N VAL A 349 18.40 -1.13 -6.56
CA VAL A 349 18.63 -1.31 -5.12
C VAL A 349 17.30 -1.31 -4.37
N GLN A 350 16.45 -0.31 -4.63
CA GLN A 350 15.12 -0.23 -4.03
C GLN A 350 14.28 -1.48 -4.35
N GLY A 351 14.23 -1.90 -5.61
CA GLY A 351 13.50 -3.09 -6.04
C GLY A 351 14.00 -4.36 -5.35
N THR A 352 15.32 -4.53 -5.24
CA THR A 352 15.95 -5.67 -4.56
C THR A 352 15.60 -5.72 -3.07
N LEU A 353 15.62 -4.57 -2.38
CA LEU A 353 15.24 -4.48 -0.97
C LEU A 353 13.75 -4.81 -0.75
N VAL A 354 12.89 -4.32 -1.62
CA VAL A 354 11.45 -4.64 -1.58
C VAL A 354 11.21 -6.13 -1.82
N LEU A 355 11.86 -6.73 -2.82
CA LEU A 355 11.77 -8.17 -3.09
C LEU A 355 12.24 -9.01 -1.89
N ALA A 356 13.33 -8.61 -1.25
CA ALA A 356 13.83 -9.30 -0.06
C ALA A 356 12.81 -9.32 1.09
N MET A 357 12.04 -8.27 1.24
CA MET A 357 10.98 -8.22 2.26
C MET A 357 9.79 -9.12 1.95
N LEU A 358 9.60 -9.52 0.68
CA LEU A 358 8.54 -10.44 0.26
C LEU A 358 8.95 -11.92 0.38
N LEU A 359 10.24 -12.24 0.38
CA LEU A 359 10.73 -13.62 0.46
C LEU A 359 10.37 -14.34 1.76
N PRO A 360 10.49 -13.74 2.97
CA PRO A 360 10.20 -14.43 4.22
C PRO A 360 8.78 -15.02 4.31
N PRO A 361 7.71 -14.29 3.98
CA PRO A 361 6.36 -14.86 3.96
C PRO A 361 6.22 -16.04 3.00
N ALA A 362 6.83 -15.96 1.81
CA ALA A 362 6.80 -17.01 0.81
C ALA A 362 7.55 -18.27 1.29
N ILE A 363 8.73 -18.10 1.87
CA ILE A 363 9.53 -19.22 2.43
C ILE A 363 8.78 -19.90 3.59
N LEU A 364 8.19 -19.11 4.50
CA LEU A 364 7.41 -19.64 5.62
C LEU A 364 6.18 -20.42 5.14
N TYR A 365 5.50 -19.92 4.12
CA TYR A 365 4.38 -20.63 3.50
C TYR A 365 4.82 -21.97 2.86
N MET A 366 5.91 -21.97 2.10
CA MET A 366 6.45 -23.19 1.49
C MET A 366 6.89 -24.20 2.54
N ARG A 367 7.56 -23.76 3.62
CA ARG A 367 7.95 -24.63 4.74
C ARG A 367 6.74 -25.23 5.44
N ALA A 368 5.70 -24.43 5.71
CA ALA A 368 4.47 -24.92 6.31
C ALA A 368 3.78 -25.96 5.43
N ARG A 369 3.69 -25.72 4.12
CA ARG A 369 3.11 -26.66 3.15
C ARG A 369 3.88 -27.98 3.08
N ARG A 370 5.22 -27.93 3.05
CA ARG A 370 6.06 -29.15 3.05
C ARG A 370 5.88 -29.98 4.31
N ARG A 371 5.75 -29.34 5.49
CA ARG A 371 5.49 -30.05 6.76
C ARG A 371 4.14 -30.77 6.75
N VAL A 372 3.09 -30.16 6.19
CA VAL A 372 1.77 -30.81 6.06
C VAL A 372 1.86 -32.03 5.13
N ILE A 373 2.50 -31.89 3.95
CA ILE A 373 2.63 -32.99 3.01
C ILE A 373 3.44 -34.15 3.63
N ALA A 374 4.56 -33.85 4.30
CA ALA A 374 5.36 -34.87 4.99
C ALA A 374 4.61 -35.60 6.10
N ALA A 375 3.77 -34.89 6.86
CA ALA A 375 2.93 -35.50 7.91
C ALA A 375 1.84 -36.40 7.32
N THR A 376 1.32 -36.08 6.14
CA THR A 376 0.32 -36.90 5.43
C THR A 376 0.95 -38.16 4.85
N SER A 377 2.14 -38.07 4.22
CA SER A 377 2.85 -39.22 3.65
C SER A 377 3.45 -40.17 4.70
N ALA A 378 3.65 -39.74 5.93
CA ALA A 378 4.09 -40.62 7.03
C ALA A 378 2.93 -41.41 7.68
N ARG A 379 1.69 -41.14 7.29
CA ARG A 379 0.48 -41.83 7.78
C ARG A 379 -0.12 -42.80 6.75
N THR A 380 0.37 -42.79 5.52
CA THR A 380 0.10 -43.79 4.46
C THR A 380 1.20 -44.82 4.41
#